data_bd561605c1c639e0176dab8b7063ad9a
#
_entry.id   bd561605c1c639e0176dab8b7063ad9a
#
_cell.length_a   1.000
_cell.length_b   1.000
_cell.length_c   1.000
_cell.angle_alpha   90.00
_cell.angle_beta   90.00
_cell.angle_gamma   90.00
#
_symmetry.space_group_name_H-M   'P 1'
#
loop_
_entity.id
_entity.type
_entity.pdbx_description
1 polymer ?
#
loop_
_entity_poly.entity_id
_entity_poly.type
_entity_poly.pdbx_seq_one_letter_code
_entity_poly.pdbx_strand_id
1 'polypeptide(L)'
;NSQPMRILYLRSPESRERLRPSLSATNLDKTMKAPLVALVAYDTQFWEHLPRMFHNPAAITWFKDKGAHTEITAFRNATLQGGYYLLALRAVGLDCGAMSGFDLAKADAAFFPDGRLKSNFLVNIGYGTGKGIVPRNPRLGFEETCRFL
;
A
#
# COMPACT_ATOMS: atom_id res chain seq x y z
N ASN A 1 -17.47 3.02 -0.33
CA ASN A 1 -17.12 1.66 -0.82
C ASN A 1 -16.37 1.72 -2.17
N SER A 2 -15.41 2.63 -2.30
CA SER A 2 -14.68 2.79 -3.56
C SER A 2 -13.65 1.67 -3.83
N GLN A 3 -13.13 1.06 -2.78
CA GLN A 3 -12.19 -0.08 -2.80
C GLN A 3 -11.08 0.05 -3.86
N PRO A 4 -10.30 1.12 -3.87
CA PRO A 4 -9.27 1.35 -4.89
C PRO A 4 -8.01 0.52 -4.65
N MET A 5 -7.80 -0.08 -3.49
CA MET A 5 -6.59 -0.82 -3.18
C MET A 5 -6.41 -2.00 -4.13
N ARG A 6 -5.19 -2.16 -4.62
CA ARG A 6 -4.70 -3.33 -5.33
C ARG A 6 -3.42 -3.79 -4.68
N ILE A 7 -3.19 -5.09 -4.66
CA ILE A 7 -1.96 -5.66 -4.09
C ILE A 7 -1.33 -6.56 -5.13
N LEU A 8 -0.06 -6.30 -5.42
CA LEU A 8 0.78 -7.17 -6.21
C LEU A 8 1.75 -7.92 -5.27
N TYR A 9 1.63 -9.24 -5.21
CA TYR A 9 2.49 -10.07 -4.39
C TYR A 9 3.75 -10.49 -5.15
N LEU A 10 4.90 -10.04 -4.68
CA LEU A 10 6.21 -10.36 -5.24
C LEU A 10 6.78 -11.57 -4.49
N ARG A 11 6.45 -12.76 -4.99
CA ARG A 11 6.80 -14.02 -4.34
C ARG A 11 8.10 -14.62 -4.89
N SER A 12 8.30 -14.53 -6.19
CA SER A 12 9.50 -15.11 -6.82
C SER A 12 10.74 -14.23 -6.63
N PRO A 13 11.95 -14.80 -6.68
CA PRO A 13 13.19 -14.03 -6.70
C PRO A 13 13.21 -12.99 -7.82
N GLU A 14 12.78 -13.36 -9.03
CA GLU A 14 12.77 -12.52 -10.21
C GLU A 14 11.87 -11.29 -10.01
N SER A 15 10.70 -11.46 -9.38
CA SER A 15 9.80 -10.34 -9.09
C SER A 15 10.41 -9.35 -8.09
N ARG A 16 11.17 -9.84 -7.10
CA ARG A 16 11.89 -8.99 -6.15
C ARG A 16 13.09 -8.29 -6.79
N GLU A 17 13.80 -8.98 -7.71
CA GLU A 17 14.89 -8.34 -8.48
C GLU A 17 14.36 -7.18 -9.35
N ARG A 18 13.17 -7.28 -9.91
CA ARG A 18 12.52 -6.17 -10.62
C ARG A 18 12.22 -4.99 -9.70
N LEU A 19 11.92 -5.25 -8.42
CA LEU A 19 11.69 -4.19 -7.43
C LEU A 19 13.00 -3.53 -6.95
N ARG A 20 14.12 -4.28 -6.94
CA ARG A 20 15.40 -3.86 -6.39
C ARG A 20 15.82 -2.43 -6.76
N PRO A 21 15.76 -1.99 -8.04
CA PRO A 21 16.20 -0.65 -8.44
C PRO A 21 15.39 0.51 -7.84
N SER A 22 14.20 0.23 -7.31
CA SER A 22 13.35 1.22 -6.66
C SER A 22 13.60 1.34 -5.16
N LEU A 23 14.27 0.36 -4.53
CA LEU A 23 14.44 0.32 -3.08
C LEU A 23 15.51 1.31 -2.59
N SER A 24 15.21 2.02 -1.49
CA SER A 24 16.23 2.77 -0.76
C SER A 24 17.24 1.81 -0.10
N ALA A 25 18.48 2.27 0.10
CA ALA A 25 19.54 1.48 0.71
C ALA A 25 19.14 0.88 2.06
N THR A 26 18.40 1.62 2.88
CA THR A 26 17.94 1.17 4.21
C THR A 26 16.86 0.09 4.16
N ASN A 27 16.18 -0.06 3.04
CA ASN A 27 15.12 -1.05 2.86
C ASN A 27 15.55 -2.26 2.01
N LEU A 28 16.67 -2.14 1.29
CA LEU A 28 17.10 -3.13 0.32
C LEU A 28 17.22 -4.54 0.93
N ASP A 29 18.10 -4.70 1.89
CA ASP A 29 18.44 -6.02 2.45
C ASP A 29 17.23 -6.74 3.05
N LYS A 30 16.44 -6.04 3.85
CA LYS A 30 15.27 -6.64 4.52
C LYS A 30 14.17 -7.01 3.53
N THR A 31 14.01 -6.23 2.44
CA THR A 31 13.03 -6.51 1.41
C THR A 31 13.45 -7.70 0.54
N MET A 32 14.72 -7.76 0.15
CA MET A 32 15.23 -8.88 -0.65
C MET A 32 15.23 -10.21 0.10
N LYS A 33 15.34 -10.18 1.44
CA LYS A 33 15.33 -11.38 2.31
C LYS A 33 13.91 -11.79 2.72
N ALA A 34 12.90 -10.93 2.56
CA ALA A 34 11.54 -11.24 2.95
C ALA A 34 10.98 -12.42 2.13
N PRO A 35 10.27 -13.37 2.76
CA PRO A 35 9.63 -14.48 2.05
C PRO A 35 8.61 -14.01 1.02
N LEU A 36 7.91 -12.93 1.34
CA LEU A 36 6.90 -12.32 0.49
C LEU A 36 6.95 -10.80 0.64
N VAL A 37 6.84 -10.09 -0.47
CA VAL A 37 6.69 -8.64 -0.49
C VAL A 37 5.36 -8.30 -1.16
N ALA A 38 4.55 -7.49 -0.49
CA ALA A 38 3.35 -6.92 -1.10
C ALA A 38 3.64 -5.48 -1.54
N LEU A 39 3.47 -5.21 -2.83
CA LEU A 39 3.41 -3.86 -3.36
C LEU A 39 1.95 -3.42 -3.33
N VAL A 40 1.61 -2.58 -2.36
CA VAL A 40 0.28 -1.99 -2.23
C VAL A 40 0.18 -0.81 -3.17
N ALA A 41 -0.84 -0.83 -4.00
CA ALA A 41 -1.11 0.16 -5.03
C ALA A 41 -2.56 0.65 -4.94
N TYR A 42 -2.87 1.69 -5.69
CA TYR A 42 -4.24 2.15 -5.88
C TYR A 42 -4.60 2.23 -7.35
N ASP A 43 -5.85 1.87 -7.66
CA ASP A 43 -6.45 1.94 -8.98
C ASP A 43 -6.95 3.37 -9.24
N THR A 44 -6.36 4.04 -10.21
CA THR A 44 -6.76 5.42 -10.59
C THR A 44 -8.13 5.48 -11.25
N GLN A 45 -8.61 4.33 -11.72
CA GLN A 45 -9.91 4.17 -12.38
C GLN A 45 -10.87 3.30 -11.55
N PHE A 46 -10.74 3.28 -10.22
CA PHE A 46 -11.57 2.51 -9.30
C PHE A 46 -13.07 2.74 -9.51
N TRP A 47 -13.43 3.89 -10.01
CA TRP A 47 -14.82 4.31 -10.25
C TRP A 47 -15.53 3.42 -11.28
N GLU A 48 -14.82 2.73 -12.17
CA GLU A 48 -15.40 1.76 -13.10
C GLU A 48 -16.10 0.59 -12.40
N HIS A 49 -15.72 0.31 -11.16
CA HIS A 49 -16.30 -0.78 -10.37
C HIS A 49 -17.53 -0.34 -9.56
N LEU A 50 -17.78 0.97 -9.40
CA LEU A 50 -18.87 1.48 -8.58
C LEU A 50 -20.24 0.97 -9.00
N PRO A 51 -20.61 0.81 -10.30
CA PRO A 51 -21.92 0.31 -10.66
C PRO A 51 -22.28 -1.06 -10.09
N ARG A 52 -21.28 -1.89 -9.79
CA ARG A 52 -21.49 -3.23 -9.17
C ARG A 52 -21.26 -3.27 -7.66
N MET A 53 -20.66 -2.22 -7.08
CA MET A 53 -20.24 -2.22 -5.67
C MET A 53 -21.00 -1.20 -4.82
N PHE A 54 -21.69 -0.27 -5.45
CA PHE A 54 -22.37 0.81 -4.77
C PHE A 54 -23.85 0.85 -5.18
N HIS A 55 -24.74 1.11 -4.22
CA HIS A 55 -26.20 1.09 -4.44
C HIS A 55 -26.70 2.13 -5.45
N ASN A 56 -25.91 3.18 -5.71
CA ASN A 56 -26.24 4.19 -6.70
C ASN A 56 -25.29 4.09 -7.91
N PRO A 57 -25.74 3.56 -9.06
CA PRO A 57 -24.91 3.44 -10.26
C PRO A 57 -24.39 4.77 -10.79
N ALA A 58 -25.09 5.89 -10.54
CA ALA A 58 -24.66 7.21 -10.95
C ALA A 58 -23.41 7.71 -10.21
N ALA A 59 -22.96 7.02 -9.14
CA ALA A 59 -21.75 7.37 -8.39
C ALA A 59 -20.47 7.40 -9.26
N ILE A 60 -20.48 6.75 -10.40
CA ILE A 60 -19.40 6.82 -11.40
C ILE A 60 -19.09 8.28 -11.80
N THR A 61 -20.12 9.13 -11.90
CA THR A 61 -19.99 10.54 -12.31
C THR A 61 -19.29 11.41 -11.25
N TRP A 62 -19.22 10.93 -10.01
CA TRP A 62 -18.55 11.66 -8.93
C TRP A 62 -17.03 11.65 -9.08
N PHE A 63 -16.49 10.66 -9.81
CA PHE A 63 -15.05 10.43 -9.91
C PHE A 63 -14.55 10.43 -11.35
N LYS A 64 -15.34 9.95 -12.31
CA LYS A 64 -14.94 9.92 -13.71
C LYS A 64 -14.57 11.35 -14.16
N ASP A 65 -13.38 11.49 -14.74
CA ASP A 65 -12.85 12.75 -15.29
C ASP A 65 -12.71 13.90 -14.26
N LYS A 66 -12.58 13.58 -12.96
CA LYS A 66 -12.41 14.56 -11.88
C LYS A 66 -10.96 14.80 -11.45
N GLY A 67 -9.99 14.30 -12.22
CA GLY A 67 -8.56 14.58 -12.03
C GLY A 67 -8.08 14.35 -10.60
N ALA A 68 -7.53 15.40 -9.97
CA ALA A 68 -6.95 15.33 -8.62
C ALA A 68 -7.93 14.83 -7.55
N HIS A 69 -9.22 15.15 -7.65
CA HIS A 69 -10.21 14.64 -6.70
C HIS A 69 -10.28 13.11 -6.69
N THR A 70 -10.28 12.50 -7.88
CA THR A 70 -10.30 11.05 -8.03
C THR A 70 -9.01 10.43 -7.49
N GLU A 71 -7.88 11.01 -7.82
CA GLU A 71 -6.57 10.51 -7.38
C GLU A 71 -6.42 10.57 -5.85
N ILE A 72 -6.74 11.71 -5.23
CA ILE A 72 -6.73 11.87 -3.77
C ILE A 72 -7.67 10.85 -3.10
N THR A 73 -8.86 10.65 -3.67
CA THR A 73 -9.81 9.66 -3.14
C THR A 73 -9.27 8.24 -3.26
N ALA A 74 -8.69 7.87 -4.40
CA ALA A 74 -8.07 6.56 -4.59
C ALA A 74 -6.94 6.33 -3.60
N PHE A 75 -5.99 7.25 -3.51
CA PHE A 75 -4.86 7.16 -2.60
C PHE A 75 -5.29 7.05 -1.13
N ARG A 76 -6.17 7.97 -0.66
CA ARG A 76 -6.66 7.98 0.73
C ARG A 76 -7.34 6.67 1.10
N ASN A 77 -8.26 6.19 0.27
CA ASN A 77 -9.01 4.97 0.55
C ASN A 77 -8.13 3.71 0.44
N ALA A 78 -7.19 3.66 -0.50
CA ALA A 78 -6.24 2.56 -0.58
C ALA A 78 -5.31 2.51 0.63
N THR A 79 -4.86 3.67 1.13
CA THR A 79 -4.03 3.75 2.34
C THR A 79 -4.81 3.29 3.57
N LEU A 80 -6.08 3.69 3.71
CA LEU A 80 -6.96 3.22 4.79
C LEU A 80 -7.17 1.70 4.73
N GLN A 81 -7.47 1.15 3.54
CA GLN A 81 -7.57 -0.30 3.33
C GLN A 81 -6.24 -1.00 3.64
N GLY A 82 -5.11 -0.38 3.31
CA GLY A 82 -3.78 -0.87 3.63
C GLY A 82 -3.53 -0.99 5.14
N GLY A 83 -4.05 -0.05 5.94
CA GLY A 83 -4.03 -0.17 7.40
C GLY A 83 -4.78 -1.41 7.90
N TYR A 84 -5.99 -1.66 7.38
CA TYR A 84 -6.73 -2.89 7.68
C TYR A 84 -6.00 -4.15 7.22
N TYR A 85 -5.34 -4.09 6.05
CA TYR A 85 -4.53 -5.19 5.56
C TYR A 85 -3.40 -5.57 6.52
N LEU A 86 -2.69 -4.58 7.08
CA LEU A 86 -1.65 -4.82 8.08
C LEU A 86 -2.21 -5.49 9.33
N LEU A 87 -3.37 -5.04 9.82
CA LEU A 87 -4.06 -5.67 10.96
C LEU A 87 -4.48 -7.11 10.64
N ALA A 88 -5.00 -7.36 9.44
CA ALA A 88 -5.39 -8.70 9.02
C ALA A 88 -4.20 -9.65 8.95
N LEU A 89 -3.04 -9.20 8.43
CA LEU A 89 -1.80 -10.01 8.45
C LEU A 89 -1.41 -10.40 9.87
N ARG A 90 -1.45 -9.45 10.82
CA ARG A 90 -1.16 -9.72 12.23
C ARG A 90 -2.19 -10.67 12.84
N ALA A 91 -3.46 -10.52 12.52
CA ALA A 91 -4.54 -11.38 13.04
C ALA A 91 -4.39 -12.86 12.63
N VAL A 92 -3.79 -13.12 11.46
CA VAL A 92 -3.49 -14.50 11.01
C VAL A 92 -2.10 -14.99 11.43
N GLY A 93 -1.40 -14.26 12.32
CA GLY A 93 -0.12 -14.67 12.90
C GLY A 93 1.11 -14.34 12.06
N LEU A 94 0.99 -13.56 11.00
CA LEU A 94 2.13 -13.13 10.19
C LEU A 94 2.76 -11.86 10.79
N ASP A 95 4.07 -11.76 10.69
CA ASP A 95 4.78 -10.50 10.88
C ASP A 95 4.77 -9.69 9.59
N CYS A 96 4.65 -8.38 9.73
CA CYS A 96 4.65 -7.48 8.60
C CYS A 96 5.42 -6.18 8.90
N GLY A 97 6.12 -5.68 7.90
CA GLY A 97 6.86 -4.43 7.95
C GLY A 97 6.46 -3.52 6.80
N ALA A 98 5.64 -2.50 7.08
CA ALA A 98 5.28 -1.49 6.10
C ALA A 98 6.41 -0.48 5.92
N MET A 99 6.63 -0.05 4.68
CA MET A 99 7.67 0.93 4.34
C MET A 99 7.29 1.74 3.11
N SER A 100 7.69 3.02 3.11
CA SER A 100 7.54 3.95 1.97
C SER A 100 8.88 4.42 1.40
N GLY A 101 10.00 3.93 1.93
CA GLY A 101 11.34 4.30 1.46
C GLY A 101 11.71 3.56 0.18
N PHE A 102 11.06 3.90 -0.93
CA PHE A 102 11.36 3.43 -2.27
C PHE A 102 10.92 4.48 -3.31
N ASP A 103 11.45 4.37 -4.52
CA ASP A 103 11.12 5.23 -5.66
C ASP A 103 9.83 4.72 -6.31
N LEU A 104 8.74 5.46 -6.12
CA LEU A 104 7.41 5.13 -6.65
C LEU A 104 7.43 5.09 -8.19
N ALA A 105 8.10 6.04 -8.83
CA ALA A 105 8.11 6.13 -10.29
C ALA A 105 8.82 4.93 -10.93
N LYS A 106 9.94 4.48 -10.33
CA LYS A 106 10.64 3.27 -10.80
C LYS A 106 9.80 2.01 -10.56
N ALA A 107 9.09 1.92 -9.42
CA ALA A 107 8.21 0.80 -9.15
C ALA A 107 7.03 0.78 -10.13
N ASP A 108 6.41 1.94 -10.39
CA ASP A 108 5.30 2.05 -11.34
C ASP A 108 5.74 1.67 -12.76
N ALA A 109 6.89 2.16 -13.22
CA ALA A 109 7.44 1.79 -14.52
C ALA A 109 7.72 0.28 -14.64
N ALA A 110 8.16 -0.35 -13.54
CA ALA A 110 8.45 -1.78 -13.53
C ALA A 110 7.20 -2.65 -13.49
N PHE A 111 6.15 -2.26 -12.76
CA PHE A 111 5.01 -3.14 -12.46
C PHE A 111 3.68 -2.67 -13.05
N PHE A 112 3.52 -1.38 -13.34
CA PHE A 112 2.28 -0.75 -13.79
C PHE A 112 2.53 0.21 -14.98
N PRO A 113 3.16 -0.29 -16.07
CA PRO A 113 3.59 0.58 -17.18
C PRO A 113 2.42 1.23 -17.93
N ASP A 114 1.20 0.71 -17.78
CA ASP A 114 -0.01 1.31 -18.34
C ASP A 114 -0.53 2.52 -17.53
N GLY A 115 0.05 2.79 -16.36
CA GLY A 115 -0.30 3.92 -15.49
C GLY A 115 -1.65 3.81 -14.80
N ARG A 116 -2.38 2.71 -14.96
CA ARG A 116 -3.68 2.49 -14.29
C ARG A 116 -3.52 2.33 -12.78
N LEU A 117 -2.55 1.55 -12.36
CA LEU A 117 -2.21 1.39 -10.95
C LEU A 117 -1.03 2.29 -10.61
N LYS A 118 -1.04 2.84 -9.40
CA LYS A 118 0.08 3.59 -8.83
C LYS A 118 0.47 3.03 -7.49
N SER A 119 1.77 2.91 -7.28
CA SER A 119 2.34 2.41 -6.03
C SER A 119 2.02 3.34 -4.86
N ASN A 120 1.78 2.74 -3.69
CA ASN A 120 1.52 3.46 -2.44
C ASN A 120 2.63 3.16 -1.42
N PHE A 121 2.71 1.92 -0.96
CA PHE A 121 3.74 1.48 -0.02
C PHE A 121 4.03 -0.02 -0.18
N LEU A 122 5.15 -0.47 0.40
CA LEU A 122 5.55 -1.87 0.44
C LEU A 122 5.25 -2.48 1.80
N VAL A 123 5.01 -3.79 1.81
CA VAL A 123 4.91 -4.58 3.05
C VAL A 123 5.76 -5.83 2.90
N ASN A 124 6.80 -5.98 3.73
CA ASN A 124 7.48 -7.25 3.90
C ASN A 124 6.64 -8.14 4.79
N ILE A 125 6.45 -9.40 4.41
CA ILE A 125 5.56 -10.35 5.09
C ILE A 125 6.31 -11.64 5.34
N GLY A 126 6.18 -12.19 6.53
CA GLY A 126 6.81 -13.45 6.90
C GLY A 126 6.69 -13.74 8.39
N TYR A 127 7.61 -14.53 8.91
CA TYR A 127 7.77 -14.79 10.34
C TYR A 127 9.08 -14.16 10.82
N GLY A 128 8.98 -13.21 11.75
CA GLY A 128 10.12 -12.51 12.30
C GLY A 128 11.03 -13.43 13.11
N THR A 129 12.33 -13.27 12.94
CA THR A 129 13.34 -14.09 13.67
C THR A 129 13.70 -13.49 15.04
N GLY A 130 13.13 -12.34 15.40
CA GLY A 130 13.54 -11.57 16.59
C GLY A 130 14.86 -10.80 16.42
N LYS A 131 15.63 -11.04 15.36
CA LYS A 131 16.89 -10.34 15.12
C LYS A 131 16.61 -8.96 14.51
N GLY A 132 17.31 -7.93 15.05
CA GLY A 132 17.18 -6.56 14.54
C GLY A 132 15.90 -5.84 15.00
N ILE A 133 15.13 -6.40 15.92
CA ILE A 133 14.03 -5.70 16.55
C ILE A 133 14.60 -4.64 17.49
N VAL A 134 14.19 -3.40 17.30
CA VAL A 134 14.53 -2.28 18.16
C VAL A 134 13.37 -1.97 19.11
N PRO A 135 13.62 -1.32 20.26
CA PRO A 135 12.55 -0.86 21.14
C PRO A 135 11.54 0.01 20.39
N ARG A 136 10.29 -0.06 20.80
CA ARG A 136 9.24 0.78 20.22
C ARG A 136 9.56 2.26 20.46
N ASN A 137 9.59 3.03 19.38
CA ASN A 137 9.74 4.47 19.48
C ASN A 137 8.57 5.11 20.25
N PRO A 138 8.81 6.23 20.96
CA PRO A 138 7.75 7.00 21.61
C PRO A 138 6.61 7.36 20.65
N ARG A 139 5.44 7.55 21.21
CA ARG A 139 4.25 8.06 20.47
C ARG A 139 3.82 9.34 21.15
N LEU A 140 3.25 10.23 20.38
CA LEU A 140 2.61 11.42 20.91
C LEU A 140 1.47 11.03 21.87
N GLY A 141 1.27 11.80 22.91
CA GLY A 141 0.19 11.63 23.86
C GLY A 141 -1.16 12.03 23.26
N PHE A 142 -2.23 11.73 24.01
CA PHE A 142 -3.58 12.06 23.57
C PHE A 142 -3.76 13.56 23.31
N GLU A 143 -3.30 14.40 24.24
CA GLU A 143 -3.43 15.87 24.19
C GLU A 143 -2.66 16.53 23.03
N GLU A 144 -1.65 15.82 22.48
CA GLU A 144 -0.89 16.28 21.31
C GLU A 144 -1.56 15.89 19.99
N THR A 145 -2.39 14.85 20.02
CA THR A 145 -3.00 14.28 18.81
C THR A 145 -4.50 14.50 18.73
N CYS A 146 -5.15 14.70 19.84
CA CYS A 146 -6.61 14.77 19.95
C CYS A 146 -7.05 16.02 20.74
N ARG A 147 -8.21 16.54 20.39
CA ARG A 147 -8.79 17.71 21.03
C ARG A 147 -10.30 17.58 21.04
N PHE A 148 -10.94 17.82 22.17
CA PHE A 148 -12.38 18.05 22.27
C PHE A 148 -12.68 19.53 21.99
N LEU A 149 -13.76 19.81 21.26
CA LEU A 149 -14.25 21.15 20.98
C LEU A 149 -15.61 21.36 21.65
#